data_9ef45301bccd7c9de36f1dd86bfe1756
#
_entry.id   9ef45301bccd7c9de36f1dd86bfe1756
#
_cell.length_a   1.000
_cell.length_b   1.000
_cell.length_c   1.000
_cell.angle_alpha   90.00
_cell.angle_beta   90.00
_cell.angle_gamma   90.00
#
_symmetry.space_group_name_H-M   'P 1'
#
loop_
_entity.id
_entity.type
_entity.pdbx_description
1 polymer ?
#
loop_
_entity_poly.entity_id
_entity_poly.type
_entity_poly.pdbx_seq_one_letter_code
_entity_poly.pdbx_strand_id
1 'polypeptide(L)'
;MSFRSVFLALVIAFALILAAFLLNRARPKIETEQPTADLVRASGKCAECHARTQYSVVHEYEMSAHARKGINCLECHQPAPGQEKKDHHGFVISTKLTAGNCRGCHDGIYQQFLRSRHAAPAWAAIYGEKGLSPEQVNFSETYQPGGTRRPPHPFVQLEGGSAMTSGCEKCHSVGKPNPDGTIGNCTDCHTRHTSSVRIARLPSTCAQCHMGPDHSQIEIYEESKHGIIFQAQAHLLNLDAPPKTLTTRDMFVPTCATCHMSGINGVGITHDPSERLSYYLANAITEKRPNYAAAQAKMKQVCSQCHTPALIDRVYSQAEQVVQATNDRVRSAQDLMNGLRKDGVLNSPPFSQPIDFVYFDLWHYDGRTSKHGAFMGGADFVQWHGNYPMLQKTVELRSMAAELRRQHGKAK
;
A
#
# COMPACT_ATOMS: atom_id res chain seq x y z
N MET A 1 32.35 53.40 8.32
CA MET A 1 32.54 52.36 9.38
C MET A 1 33.83 52.67 10.11
N SER A 2 33.84 52.64 11.45
CA SER A 2 35.09 52.87 12.18
C SER A 2 36.03 51.65 12.03
N PHE A 3 37.36 51.91 12.08
CA PHE A 3 38.38 50.84 12.01
C PHE A 3 38.07 49.70 13.05
N ARG A 4 37.57 50.11 14.24
CA ARG A 4 37.17 49.15 15.28
C ARG A 4 36.02 48.23 14.86
N SER A 5 35.03 48.72 14.10
CA SER A 5 33.91 47.93 13.61
C SER A 5 34.33 46.94 12.55
N VAL A 6 35.25 47.30 11.65
CA VAL A 6 35.79 46.42 10.61
C VAL A 6 36.63 45.32 11.26
N PHE A 7 37.49 45.67 12.23
CA PHE A 7 38.36 44.73 12.96
C PHE A 7 37.48 43.70 13.71
N LEU A 8 36.42 44.15 14.41
CA LEU A 8 35.52 43.26 15.14
C LEU A 8 34.78 42.30 14.18
N ALA A 9 34.34 42.78 13.04
CA ALA A 9 33.69 41.93 12.02
C ALA A 9 34.62 40.85 11.46
N LEU A 10 35.88 41.18 11.25
CA LEU A 10 36.89 40.21 10.78
C LEU A 10 37.21 39.14 11.85
N VAL A 11 37.30 39.54 13.13
CA VAL A 11 37.49 38.60 14.25
C VAL A 11 36.32 37.63 14.37
N ILE A 12 35.09 38.16 14.26
CA ILE A 12 33.86 37.30 14.31
C ILE A 12 33.84 36.34 13.09
N ALA A 13 34.12 36.82 11.89
CA ALA A 13 34.17 36.00 10.68
C ALA A 13 35.22 34.88 10.81
N PHE A 14 36.40 35.20 11.31
CA PHE A 14 37.46 34.22 11.55
C PHE A 14 37.04 33.18 12.60
N ALA A 15 36.44 33.63 13.72
CA ALA A 15 35.92 32.71 14.75
C ALA A 15 34.85 31.76 14.22
N LEU A 16 33.94 32.24 13.38
CA LEU A 16 32.89 31.43 12.73
C LEU A 16 33.49 30.42 11.76
N ILE A 17 34.49 30.83 10.94
CA ILE A 17 35.18 29.92 10.02
C ILE A 17 35.95 28.85 10.81
N LEU A 18 36.64 29.24 11.86
CA LEU A 18 37.37 28.30 12.72
C LEU A 18 36.41 27.31 13.42
N ALA A 19 35.28 27.81 13.94
CA ALA A 19 34.26 26.96 14.54
C ALA A 19 33.66 25.98 13.51
N ALA A 20 33.35 26.44 12.30
CA ALA A 20 32.86 25.57 11.21
C ALA A 20 33.88 24.51 10.82
N PHE A 21 35.20 24.90 10.76
CA PHE A 21 36.27 23.97 10.47
C PHE A 21 36.47 22.92 11.56
N LEU A 22 36.39 23.32 12.84
CA LEU A 22 36.51 22.42 13.98
C LEU A 22 35.29 21.47 14.07
N LEU A 23 34.07 21.98 13.83
CA LEU A 23 32.86 21.18 13.76
C LEU A 23 32.89 20.17 12.60
N ASN A 24 33.46 20.54 11.46
CA ASN A 24 33.64 19.64 10.33
C ASN A 24 34.71 18.56 10.59
N ARG A 25 35.73 18.86 11.37
CA ARG A 25 36.71 17.88 11.84
C ARG A 25 36.16 16.96 12.95
N ALA A 26 35.27 17.49 13.77
CA ALA A 26 34.63 16.73 14.86
C ALA A 26 33.49 15.83 14.34
N ARG A 27 33.08 15.95 13.06
CA ARG A 27 32.17 14.95 12.48
C ARG A 27 32.86 13.60 12.56
N PRO A 28 32.23 12.60 13.20
CA PRO A 28 32.79 11.26 13.18
C PRO A 28 33.01 10.90 11.70
N LYS A 29 34.24 10.62 11.33
CA LYS A 29 34.50 9.88 10.11
C LYS A 29 33.72 8.57 10.31
N ILE A 30 32.68 8.37 9.54
CA ILE A 30 32.10 7.05 9.39
C ILE A 30 33.25 6.23 8.79
N GLU A 31 34.01 5.55 9.64
CA GLU A 31 34.89 4.48 9.19
C GLU A 31 33.91 3.49 8.57
N THR A 32 33.99 3.31 7.27
CA THR A 32 33.32 2.21 6.59
C THR A 32 33.92 0.96 7.21
N GLU A 33 33.21 0.37 8.17
CA GLU A 33 33.62 -0.89 8.77
C GLU A 33 33.87 -1.86 7.62
N GLN A 34 35.02 -2.48 7.63
CA GLN A 34 35.33 -3.56 6.69
C GLN A 34 34.29 -4.67 6.95
N PRO A 35 33.68 -5.24 5.90
CA PRO A 35 32.72 -6.31 6.09
C PRO A 35 33.37 -7.43 6.88
N THR A 36 32.64 -7.99 7.83
CA THR A 36 33.13 -9.09 8.65
C THR A 36 33.53 -10.30 7.78
N ALA A 37 34.50 -11.08 8.24
CA ALA A 37 34.92 -12.29 7.52
C ALA A 37 33.75 -13.26 7.32
N ASP A 38 32.76 -13.25 8.21
CA ASP A 38 31.55 -14.09 8.10
C ASP A 38 30.61 -13.57 7.02
N LEU A 39 30.47 -12.24 6.89
CA LEU A 39 29.71 -11.64 5.81
C LEU A 39 30.37 -11.93 4.44
N VAL A 40 31.68 -11.80 4.33
CA VAL A 40 32.41 -12.10 3.09
C VAL A 40 32.26 -13.59 2.73
N ARG A 41 32.28 -14.49 3.70
CA ARG A 41 31.99 -15.91 3.47
C ARG A 41 30.56 -16.17 3.02
N ALA A 42 29.58 -15.47 3.60
CA ALA A 42 28.18 -15.62 3.27
C ALA A 42 27.82 -14.99 1.90
N SER A 43 28.39 -13.83 1.58
CA SER A 43 28.08 -13.06 0.35
C SER A 43 29.07 -13.28 -0.80
N GLY A 44 30.18 -13.99 -0.55
CA GLY A 44 31.19 -14.31 -1.54
C GLY A 44 31.90 -13.07 -2.09
N LYS A 45 32.47 -13.17 -3.30
CA LYS A 45 33.22 -12.10 -3.98
C LYS A 45 32.39 -10.83 -4.26
N CYS A 46 31.07 -10.91 -4.27
CA CYS A 46 30.20 -9.77 -4.49
C CYS A 46 30.41 -8.70 -3.42
N ALA A 47 30.44 -9.08 -2.13
CA ALA A 47 30.60 -8.14 -1.03
C ALA A 47 31.98 -7.45 -1.03
N GLU A 48 33.04 -8.11 -1.46
CA GLU A 48 34.39 -7.53 -1.52
C GLU A 48 34.45 -6.28 -2.41
N CYS A 49 33.70 -6.30 -3.52
CA CYS A 49 33.62 -5.16 -4.42
C CYS A 49 32.53 -4.16 -3.99
N HIS A 50 31.32 -4.65 -3.76
CA HIS A 50 30.16 -3.82 -3.43
C HIS A 50 30.29 -3.09 -2.09
N ALA A 51 31.01 -3.63 -1.10
CA ALA A 51 31.32 -2.92 0.14
C ALA A 51 32.12 -1.63 -0.08
N ARG A 52 32.88 -1.56 -1.16
CA ARG A 52 33.66 -0.36 -1.52
C ARG A 52 32.91 0.61 -2.42
N THR A 53 32.04 0.10 -3.29
CA THR A 53 31.36 0.90 -4.32
C THR A 53 29.91 1.23 -3.97
N GLN A 54 29.26 0.38 -3.21
CA GLN A 54 27.85 0.46 -2.84
C GLN A 54 27.65 -0.06 -1.40
N TYR A 55 28.36 0.53 -0.45
CA TYR A 55 28.39 0.10 0.95
C TYR A 55 26.98 -0.14 1.54
N SER A 56 26.02 0.76 1.28
CA SER A 56 24.66 0.63 1.81
C SER A 56 23.98 -0.68 1.43
N VAL A 57 24.20 -1.19 0.23
CA VAL A 57 23.62 -2.47 -0.24
C VAL A 57 24.15 -3.63 0.59
N VAL A 58 25.46 -3.64 0.85
CA VAL A 58 26.10 -4.70 1.65
C VAL A 58 25.71 -4.58 3.11
N HIS A 59 25.68 -3.37 3.65
CA HIS A 59 25.27 -3.12 5.03
C HIS A 59 23.81 -3.53 5.30
N GLU A 60 22.89 -3.18 4.40
CA GLU A 60 21.48 -3.62 4.49
C GLU A 60 21.35 -5.14 4.42
N TYR A 61 22.09 -5.78 3.51
CA TYR A 61 22.11 -7.24 3.42
C TYR A 61 22.64 -7.87 4.70
N GLU A 62 23.70 -7.36 5.30
CA GLU A 62 24.31 -7.86 6.55
C GLU A 62 23.31 -7.89 7.70
N MET A 63 22.42 -6.89 7.78
CA MET A 63 21.35 -6.84 8.77
C MET A 63 20.21 -7.83 8.50
N SER A 64 20.16 -8.44 7.33
CA SER A 64 19.05 -9.32 6.92
C SER A 64 19.07 -10.69 7.63
N ALA A 65 17.89 -11.30 7.70
CA ALA A 65 17.79 -12.70 8.13
C ALA A 65 18.45 -13.66 7.11
N HIS A 66 18.51 -13.26 5.84
CA HIS A 66 19.14 -14.05 4.78
C HIS A 66 20.64 -14.16 5.00
N ALA A 67 21.34 -13.06 5.30
CA ALA A 67 22.75 -13.06 5.64
C ALA A 67 23.06 -13.99 6.82
N ARG A 68 22.26 -13.90 7.90
CA ARG A 68 22.41 -14.76 9.07
C ARG A 68 22.20 -16.26 8.79
N LYS A 69 21.54 -16.59 7.68
CA LYS A 69 21.30 -17.96 7.22
C LYS A 69 22.26 -18.40 6.10
N GLY A 70 23.21 -17.55 5.72
CA GLY A 70 24.19 -17.87 4.69
C GLY A 70 23.64 -17.83 3.26
N ILE A 71 22.47 -17.21 3.05
CA ILE A 71 21.90 -17.00 1.70
C ILE A 71 22.68 -15.87 1.04
N ASN A 72 23.45 -16.15 0.01
CA ASN A 72 24.34 -15.19 -0.62
C ASN A 72 23.64 -14.32 -1.69
N CYS A 73 24.36 -13.33 -2.19
CA CYS A 73 23.81 -12.38 -3.17
C CYS A 73 23.33 -13.06 -4.46
N LEU A 74 24.08 -14.07 -4.94
CA LEU A 74 23.77 -14.75 -6.20
C LEU A 74 22.49 -15.61 -6.10
N GLU A 75 22.16 -16.15 -4.93
CA GLU A 75 20.93 -16.92 -4.76
C GLU A 75 19.66 -16.09 -5.02
N CYS A 76 19.71 -14.78 -4.72
CA CYS A 76 18.65 -13.87 -5.09
C CYS A 76 18.83 -13.32 -6.51
N HIS A 77 20.06 -13.03 -6.93
CA HIS A 77 20.37 -12.40 -8.22
C HIS A 77 20.59 -13.40 -9.37
N GLN A 78 20.48 -14.70 -9.14
CA GLN A 78 20.47 -15.67 -10.24
C GLN A 78 19.21 -15.47 -11.08
N PRO A 79 19.35 -15.32 -12.42
CA PRO A 79 18.21 -15.03 -13.28
C PRO A 79 17.21 -16.19 -13.30
N ALA A 80 15.95 -15.92 -12.97
CA ALA A 80 14.87 -16.87 -13.21
C ALA A 80 14.56 -17.00 -14.72
N PRO A 81 13.92 -18.09 -15.18
CA PRO A 81 13.50 -18.25 -16.57
C PRO A 81 12.70 -17.03 -17.03
N GLY A 82 13.03 -16.48 -18.22
CA GLY A 82 12.37 -15.31 -18.78
C GLY A 82 12.89 -13.95 -18.27
N GLN A 83 13.74 -13.90 -17.27
CA GLN A 83 14.35 -12.65 -16.80
C GLN A 83 15.51 -12.19 -17.68
N GLU A 84 15.76 -10.88 -17.67
CA GLU A 84 16.93 -10.26 -18.29
C GLU A 84 18.21 -10.79 -17.62
N LYS A 85 19.16 -11.21 -18.45
CA LYS A 85 20.45 -11.74 -18.02
C LYS A 85 21.55 -10.73 -18.33
N LYS A 86 22.42 -10.49 -17.36
CA LYS A 86 23.58 -9.62 -17.51
C LYS A 86 24.83 -10.37 -17.07
N ASP A 87 25.87 -10.37 -17.90
CA ASP A 87 27.22 -10.76 -17.45
C ASP A 87 27.76 -9.68 -16.52
N HIS A 88 28.29 -10.09 -15.38
CA HIS A 88 28.84 -9.20 -14.38
C HIS A 88 30.03 -9.89 -13.72
N HIS A 89 31.24 -9.54 -14.16
CA HIS A 89 32.51 -10.09 -13.66
C HIS A 89 32.57 -11.62 -13.65
N GLY A 90 32.07 -12.25 -14.71
CA GLY A 90 32.05 -13.72 -14.87
C GLY A 90 30.88 -14.41 -14.19
N PHE A 91 29.92 -13.64 -13.64
CA PHE A 91 28.65 -14.15 -13.13
C PHE A 91 27.51 -13.70 -14.02
N VAL A 92 26.56 -14.59 -14.29
CA VAL A 92 25.31 -14.22 -14.97
C VAL A 92 24.29 -13.85 -13.90
N ILE A 93 23.85 -12.60 -13.89
CA ILE A 93 22.93 -12.07 -12.88
C ILE A 93 21.70 -11.43 -13.52
N SER A 94 20.62 -11.29 -12.74
CA SER A 94 19.52 -10.36 -12.98
C SER A 94 19.57 -9.22 -11.96
N THR A 95 19.41 -7.98 -12.45
CA THR A 95 19.27 -6.80 -11.59
C THR A 95 17.81 -6.42 -11.37
N LYS A 96 16.90 -7.03 -12.11
CA LYS A 96 15.45 -6.82 -12.01
C LYS A 96 14.82 -8.06 -11.40
N LEU A 97 14.82 -8.12 -10.07
CA LEU A 97 14.22 -9.25 -9.36
C LEU A 97 12.70 -9.17 -9.40
N THR A 98 12.08 -10.34 -9.45
CA THR A 98 10.63 -10.55 -9.44
C THR A 98 10.26 -11.46 -8.28
N ALA A 99 8.98 -11.76 -8.10
CA ALA A 99 8.55 -12.79 -7.16
C ALA A 99 9.17 -14.18 -7.46
N GLY A 100 9.57 -14.43 -8.72
CA GLY A 100 10.24 -15.68 -9.13
C GLY A 100 11.51 -15.97 -8.38
N ASN A 101 12.32 -14.95 -8.07
CA ASN A 101 13.57 -15.12 -7.31
C ASN A 101 13.32 -15.51 -5.84
N CYS A 102 12.20 -15.09 -5.26
CA CYS A 102 11.83 -15.42 -3.88
C CYS A 102 11.08 -16.75 -3.79
N ARG A 103 10.24 -17.06 -4.78
CA ARG A 103 9.37 -18.22 -4.84
C ARG A 103 10.13 -19.53 -4.70
N GLY A 104 11.36 -19.63 -5.22
CA GLY A 104 12.17 -20.84 -5.15
C GLY A 104 12.32 -21.40 -3.73
N CYS A 105 12.36 -20.52 -2.72
CA CYS A 105 12.43 -20.89 -1.29
C CYS A 105 11.13 -20.61 -0.54
N HIS A 106 10.30 -19.68 -1.00
CA HIS A 106 9.11 -19.19 -0.33
C HIS A 106 7.80 -19.48 -1.10
N ASP A 107 7.70 -20.63 -1.78
CA ASP A 107 6.54 -20.94 -2.63
C ASP A 107 5.20 -20.90 -1.87
N GLY A 108 5.13 -21.47 -0.66
CA GLY A 108 3.90 -21.44 0.13
C GLY A 108 3.41 -20.02 0.46
N ILE A 109 4.33 -19.09 0.64
CA ILE A 109 4.04 -17.65 0.84
C ILE A 109 3.57 -17.02 -0.48
N TYR A 110 4.25 -17.33 -1.57
CA TYR A 110 3.86 -16.85 -2.89
C TYR A 110 2.46 -17.34 -3.30
N GLN A 111 2.09 -18.59 -3.00
CA GLN A 111 0.75 -19.12 -3.23
C GLN A 111 -0.33 -18.40 -2.40
N GLN A 112 -0.01 -17.96 -1.18
CA GLN A 112 -0.93 -17.11 -0.40
C GLN A 112 -1.09 -15.73 -1.04
N PHE A 113 0.02 -15.10 -1.45
CA PHE A 113 0.00 -13.83 -2.14
C PHE A 113 -0.85 -13.86 -3.43
N LEU A 114 -0.74 -14.91 -4.23
CA LEU A 114 -1.51 -15.06 -5.47
C LEU A 114 -3.03 -15.04 -5.26
N ARG A 115 -3.52 -15.41 -4.07
CA ARG A 115 -4.93 -15.36 -3.71
C ARG A 115 -5.38 -14.00 -3.14
N SER A 116 -4.47 -13.03 -3.07
CA SER A 116 -4.75 -11.70 -2.52
C SER A 116 -5.21 -10.71 -3.59
N ARG A 117 -5.87 -9.65 -3.16
CA ARG A 117 -6.13 -8.49 -4.03
C ARG A 117 -4.87 -7.78 -4.50
N HIS A 118 -3.74 -7.96 -3.83
CA HIS A 118 -2.45 -7.41 -4.25
C HIS A 118 -1.84 -8.14 -5.45
N ALA A 119 -2.31 -9.34 -5.79
CA ALA A 119 -1.90 -10.04 -7.00
C ALA A 119 -2.61 -9.49 -8.25
N ALA A 120 -3.09 -10.34 -9.14
CA ALA A 120 -3.73 -9.94 -10.40
C ALA A 120 -4.79 -8.83 -10.28
N PRO A 121 -5.67 -8.80 -9.23
CA PRO A 121 -6.67 -7.74 -9.10
C PRO A 121 -6.09 -6.33 -8.93
N ALA A 122 -4.91 -6.16 -8.32
CA ALA A 122 -4.28 -4.86 -8.18
C ALA A 122 -3.85 -4.30 -9.55
N TRP A 123 -3.20 -5.09 -10.36
CA TRP A 123 -2.81 -4.72 -11.72
C TRP A 123 -4.03 -4.45 -12.62
N ALA A 124 -4.99 -5.38 -12.59
CA ALA A 124 -6.20 -5.28 -13.39
C ALA A 124 -7.06 -4.05 -13.05
N ALA A 125 -6.94 -3.51 -11.84
CA ALA A 125 -7.66 -2.29 -11.45
C ALA A 125 -7.33 -1.10 -12.35
N ILE A 126 -6.13 -1.06 -12.92
CA ILE A 126 -5.67 0.03 -13.80
C ILE A 126 -5.58 -0.43 -15.25
N TYR A 127 -4.85 -1.50 -15.51
CA TYR A 127 -4.55 -1.93 -16.87
C TYR A 127 -5.50 -2.99 -17.43
N GLY A 128 -6.55 -3.36 -16.69
CA GLY A 128 -7.42 -4.47 -17.04
C GLY A 128 -6.67 -5.79 -17.03
N GLU A 129 -7.13 -6.74 -17.82
CA GLU A 129 -6.61 -8.10 -17.83
C GLU A 129 -5.39 -8.30 -18.73
N LYS A 130 -4.86 -7.23 -19.31
CA LYS A 130 -3.72 -7.28 -20.23
C LYS A 130 -2.47 -7.86 -19.56
N GLY A 131 -1.93 -8.92 -20.13
CA GLY A 131 -0.72 -9.60 -19.66
C GLY A 131 -0.95 -10.62 -18.53
N LEU A 132 -2.19 -10.81 -18.08
CA LEU A 132 -2.56 -11.83 -17.11
C LEU A 132 -2.79 -13.19 -17.81
N SER A 133 -2.46 -14.30 -17.12
CA SER A 133 -2.84 -15.63 -17.56
C SER A 133 -4.35 -15.87 -17.39
N PRO A 134 -4.94 -16.87 -18.05
CA PRO A 134 -6.38 -17.18 -17.89
C PRO A 134 -6.79 -17.44 -16.44
N GLU A 135 -5.95 -18.08 -15.63
CA GLU A 135 -6.20 -18.30 -14.22
C GLU A 135 -6.21 -16.99 -13.42
N GLN A 136 -5.27 -16.10 -13.72
CA GLN A 136 -5.15 -14.77 -13.11
C GLN A 136 -6.31 -13.86 -13.52
N VAL A 137 -6.78 -13.96 -14.77
CA VAL A 137 -7.99 -13.26 -15.25
C VAL A 137 -9.20 -13.72 -14.45
N ASN A 138 -9.47 -15.02 -14.39
CA ASN A 138 -10.57 -15.58 -13.63
C ASN A 138 -10.55 -15.11 -12.16
N PHE A 139 -9.38 -15.13 -11.55
CA PHE A 139 -9.23 -14.64 -10.17
C PHE A 139 -9.51 -13.13 -10.04
N SER A 140 -9.00 -12.31 -10.99
CA SER A 140 -9.26 -10.87 -11.00
C SER A 140 -10.74 -10.55 -11.11
N GLU A 141 -11.47 -11.26 -11.95
CA GLU A 141 -12.91 -11.10 -12.15
C GLU A 141 -13.73 -11.36 -10.88
N THR A 142 -13.28 -12.24 -9.97
CA THR A 142 -13.97 -12.48 -8.69
C THR A 142 -14.11 -11.22 -7.82
N TYR A 143 -13.33 -10.19 -8.10
CA TYR A 143 -13.41 -8.89 -7.42
C TYR A 143 -14.25 -7.85 -8.18
N GLN A 144 -14.91 -8.26 -9.27
CA GLN A 144 -15.87 -7.44 -9.99
C GLN A 144 -17.31 -7.84 -9.63
N PRO A 145 -18.25 -6.88 -9.62
CA PRO A 145 -19.67 -7.21 -9.49
C PRO A 145 -20.09 -8.21 -10.58
N GLY A 146 -20.70 -9.32 -10.17
CA GLY A 146 -21.16 -10.36 -11.07
C GLY A 146 -20.05 -11.17 -11.79
N GLY A 147 -18.80 -11.08 -11.34
CA GLY A 147 -17.68 -11.81 -11.96
C GLY A 147 -17.38 -11.38 -13.38
N THR A 148 -17.59 -10.10 -13.69
CA THR A 148 -17.46 -9.58 -15.05
C THR A 148 -16.02 -9.24 -15.41
N ARG A 149 -15.76 -9.17 -16.72
CA ARG A 149 -14.47 -8.73 -17.26
C ARG A 149 -14.07 -7.34 -16.75
N ARG A 150 -12.81 -7.16 -16.47
CA ARG A 150 -12.23 -5.89 -16.03
C ARG A 150 -11.53 -5.17 -17.18
N PRO A 151 -12.14 -4.12 -17.78
CA PRO A 151 -11.45 -3.28 -18.76
C PRO A 151 -10.38 -2.41 -18.07
N PRO A 152 -9.43 -1.85 -18.84
CA PRO A 152 -8.54 -0.81 -18.34
C PRO A 152 -9.33 0.38 -17.79
N HIS A 153 -8.79 1.00 -16.72
CA HIS A 153 -9.40 2.21 -16.18
C HIS A 153 -9.37 3.34 -17.22
N PRO A 154 -10.43 4.16 -17.34
CA PRO A 154 -10.47 5.26 -18.33
C PRO A 154 -9.27 6.22 -18.23
N PHE A 155 -8.72 6.44 -17.06
CA PHE A 155 -7.55 7.30 -16.83
C PHE A 155 -6.31 6.85 -17.60
N VAL A 156 -6.18 5.57 -17.93
CA VAL A 156 -5.07 5.08 -18.78
C VAL A 156 -4.99 5.83 -20.11
N GLN A 157 -6.15 6.17 -20.69
CA GLN A 157 -6.21 6.94 -21.93
C GLN A 157 -6.25 8.45 -21.69
N LEU A 158 -6.92 8.90 -20.64
CA LEU A 158 -7.14 10.32 -20.35
C LEU A 158 -5.88 11.03 -19.86
N GLU A 159 -5.11 10.39 -18.99
CA GLU A 159 -3.91 10.98 -18.37
C GLU A 159 -2.61 10.69 -19.15
N GLY A 160 -2.62 9.62 -19.96
CA GLY A 160 -1.47 9.22 -20.76
C GLY A 160 -0.40 8.43 -20.02
N GLY A 161 0.48 7.76 -20.78
CA GLY A 161 1.41 6.75 -20.28
C GLY A 161 2.39 7.23 -19.22
N SER A 162 2.87 8.47 -19.30
CA SER A 162 3.84 9.00 -18.32
C SER A 162 3.23 9.17 -16.93
N ALA A 163 2.00 9.72 -16.85
CA ALA A 163 1.29 9.86 -15.59
C ALA A 163 0.95 8.49 -14.99
N MET A 164 0.50 7.57 -15.82
CA MET A 164 0.19 6.20 -15.39
C MET A 164 1.42 5.48 -14.82
N THR A 165 2.56 5.52 -15.52
CA THR A 165 3.79 4.83 -15.08
C THR A 165 4.41 5.45 -13.83
N SER A 166 4.37 6.78 -13.72
CA SER A 166 4.97 7.49 -12.59
C SER A 166 4.03 7.63 -11.39
N GLY A 167 2.72 7.49 -11.62
CA GLY A 167 1.66 7.56 -10.60
C GLY A 167 1.05 6.20 -10.30
N CYS A 168 -0.01 5.83 -11.00
CA CYS A 168 -0.85 4.66 -10.68
C CYS A 168 -0.05 3.33 -10.62
N GLU A 169 0.90 3.14 -11.54
CA GLU A 169 1.71 1.91 -11.57
C GLU A 169 2.62 1.78 -10.34
N LYS A 170 3.00 2.88 -9.67
CA LYS A 170 3.85 2.78 -8.46
C LYS A 170 3.21 1.96 -7.36
N CYS A 171 1.89 2.05 -7.23
CA CYS A 171 1.14 1.28 -6.25
C CYS A 171 0.61 -0.05 -6.83
N HIS A 172 0.10 0.00 -8.07
CA HIS A 172 -0.56 -1.15 -8.68
C HIS A 172 0.40 -2.19 -9.27
N SER A 173 1.70 -1.86 -9.41
CA SER A 173 2.74 -2.81 -9.81
C SER A 173 2.97 -3.96 -8.81
N VAL A 174 2.44 -3.84 -7.59
CA VAL A 174 2.42 -4.97 -6.63
C VAL A 174 1.80 -6.23 -7.23
N GLY A 175 0.85 -6.08 -8.17
CA GLY A 175 0.21 -7.17 -8.91
C GLY A 175 0.65 -7.31 -10.38
N LYS A 176 1.74 -6.66 -10.78
CA LYS A 176 2.22 -6.66 -12.18
C LYS A 176 2.65 -8.05 -12.64
N PRO A 177 2.18 -8.50 -13.82
CA PRO A 177 2.70 -9.73 -14.43
C PRO A 177 4.15 -9.54 -14.89
N ASN A 178 4.99 -10.52 -14.57
CA ASN A 178 6.42 -10.51 -14.86
C ASN A 178 6.74 -11.39 -16.10
N PRO A 179 7.86 -11.12 -16.80
CA PRO A 179 8.28 -11.92 -17.95
C PRO A 179 8.54 -13.41 -17.64
N ASP A 180 8.82 -13.74 -16.37
CA ASP A 180 9.01 -15.11 -15.89
C ASP A 180 7.70 -15.84 -15.51
N GLY A 181 6.55 -15.25 -15.85
CA GLY A 181 5.23 -15.79 -15.56
C GLY A 181 4.76 -15.61 -14.12
N THR A 182 5.57 -15.01 -13.26
CA THR A 182 5.16 -14.68 -11.89
C THR A 182 4.41 -13.36 -11.82
N ILE A 183 3.79 -13.07 -10.69
CA ILE A 183 3.12 -11.79 -10.41
C ILE A 183 3.82 -11.10 -9.24
N GLY A 184 4.01 -9.79 -9.39
CA GLY A 184 4.42 -8.91 -8.33
C GLY A 184 5.90 -9.00 -7.94
N ASN A 185 6.23 -8.25 -6.90
CA ASN A 185 7.57 -8.23 -6.33
C ASN A 185 7.48 -8.19 -4.80
N CYS A 186 8.07 -9.16 -4.14
CA CYS A 186 8.07 -9.26 -2.68
C CYS A 186 8.76 -8.06 -2.01
N THR A 187 9.67 -7.39 -2.74
CA THR A 187 10.41 -6.22 -2.22
C THR A 187 9.57 -4.95 -2.10
N ASP A 188 8.33 -4.95 -2.58
CA ASP A 188 7.40 -3.83 -2.38
C ASP A 188 6.99 -3.72 -0.89
N CYS A 189 7.02 -4.85 -0.15
CA CYS A 189 6.75 -4.89 1.29
C CYS A 189 8.02 -5.23 2.10
N HIS A 190 8.89 -6.09 1.57
CA HIS A 190 10.14 -6.49 2.18
C HIS A 190 11.31 -5.76 1.51
N THR A 191 11.58 -4.54 1.98
CA THR A 191 12.61 -3.68 1.37
C THR A 191 13.91 -4.43 1.15
N ARG A 192 14.46 -4.32 -0.06
CA ARG A 192 15.80 -4.78 -0.39
C ARG A 192 16.81 -3.85 0.30
N HIS A 193 17.91 -4.32 0.84
CA HIS A 193 18.45 -5.69 0.86
C HIS A 193 18.27 -6.31 2.25
N THR A 194 17.64 -5.55 3.17
CA THR A 194 17.36 -6.02 4.53
C THR A 194 16.33 -7.15 4.56
N SER A 195 15.38 -7.16 3.62
CA SER A 195 14.23 -8.09 3.59
C SER A 195 13.59 -8.26 4.98
N SER A 196 13.40 -7.13 5.68
CA SER A 196 13.14 -7.09 7.11
C SER A 196 11.66 -7.35 7.42
N VAL A 197 11.41 -8.22 8.39
CA VAL A 197 10.09 -8.39 9.00
C VAL A 197 9.69 -7.14 9.79
N ARG A 198 10.64 -6.48 10.45
CA ARG A 198 10.44 -5.22 11.17
C ARG A 198 9.84 -4.16 10.24
N ILE A 199 10.50 -3.94 9.09
CA ILE A 199 10.05 -2.93 8.12
C ILE A 199 8.67 -3.32 7.56
N ALA A 200 8.46 -4.59 7.20
CA ALA A 200 7.17 -5.06 6.69
C ALA A 200 6.00 -4.92 7.69
N ARG A 201 6.29 -4.80 9.00
CA ARG A 201 5.30 -4.56 10.07
C ARG A 201 5.00 -3.08 10.31
N LEU A 202 5.84 -2.17 9.85
CA LEU A 202 5.60 -0.74 10.03
C LEU A 202 4.37 -0.29 9.22
N PRO A 203 3.49 0.55 9.77
CA PRO A 203 2.39 1.14 9.03
C PRO A 203 2.85 1.89 7.78
N SER A 204 4.01 2.56 7.83
CA SER A 204 4.62 3.27 6.71
C SER A 204 4.93 2.39 5.50
N THR A 205 5.13 1.08 5.68
CA THR A 205 5.31 0.15 4.56
C THR A 205 4.03 0.01 3.74
N CYS A 206 2.88 -0.10 4.40
CA CYS A 206 1.58 -0.15 3.73
C CYS A 206 1.19 1.22 3.17
N ALA A 207 1.56 2.29 3.87
CA ALA A 207 1.30 3.69 3.52
C ALA A 207 1.89 4.13 2.17
N GLN A 208 2.90 3.42 1.64
CA GLN A 208 3.45 3.72 0.32
C GLN A 208 2.39 3.66 -0.80
N CYS A 209 1.31 2.89 -0.57
CA CYS A 209 0.21 2.71 -1.52
C CYS A 209 -1.16 3.02 -0.90
N HIS A 210 -1.34 2.76 0.40
CA HIS A 210 -2.61 2.96 1.11
C HIS A 210 -2.68 4.34 1.74
N MET A 211 -2.69 5.39 0.90
CA MET A 211 -2.68 6.79 1.27
C MET A 211 -3.51 7.64 0.29
N GLY A 212 -3.85 8.84 0.71
CA GLY A 212 -4.54 9.81 -0.14
C GLY A 212 -6.06 9.62 -0.18
N PRO A 213 -6.77 10.39 -1.01
CA PRO A 213 -8.22 10.58 -0.88
C PRO A 213 -9.03 9.31 -1.13
N ASP A 214 -8.55 8.40 -1.96
CA ASP A 214 -9.28 7.16 -2.33
C ASP A 214 -8.81 5.91 -1.58
N HIS A 215 -7.64 5.98 -0.93
CA HIS A 215 -7.00 4.90 -0.18
C HIS A 215 -6.48 5.38 1.18
N SER A 216 -7.23 6.21 1.88
CA SER A 216 -6.86 6.93 3.12
C SER A 216 -6.65 6.02 4.35
N GLN A 217 -6.20 4.77 4.17
CA GLN A 217 -6.07 3.85 5.29
C GLN A 217 -4.98 4.25 6.29
N ILE A 218 -3.87 4.83 5.83
CA ILE A 218 -2.84 5.27 6.75
C ILE A 218 -3.30 6.46 7.59
N GLU A 219 -3.95 7.44 6.96
CA GLU A 219 -4.47 8.62 7.64
C GLU A 219 -5.53 8.22 8.67
N ILE A 220 -6.46 7.31 8.30
CA ILE A 220 -7.45 6.74 9.22
C ILE A 220 -6.76 6.02 10.40
N TYR A 221 -5.71 5.23 10.11
CA TYR A 221 -4.99 4.51 11.15
C TYR A 221 -4.28 5.47 12.11
N GLU A 222 -3.58 6.48 11.60
CA GLU A 222 -2.81 7.44 12.40
C GLU A 222 -3.68 8.25 13.35
N GLU A 223 -4.92 8.58 12.96
CA GLU A 223 -5.89 9.27 13.82
C GLU A 223 -6.69 8.32 14.72
N SER A 224 -6.64 7.01 14.46
CA SER A 224 -7.27 6.01 15.31
C SER A 224 -6.56 5.88 16.65
N LYS A 225 -7.27 5.33 17.65
CA LYS A 225 -6.64 5.04 18.96
C LYS A 225 -5.43 4.11 18.84
N HIS A 226 -5.44 3.18 17.89
CA HIS A 226 -4.30 2.30 17.64
C HIS A 226 -3.11 3.08 17.07
N GLY A 227 -3.33 3.94 16.10
CA GLY A 227 -2.27 4.76 15.50
C GLY A 227 -1.65 5.75 16.48
N ILE A 228 -2.47 6.42 17.29
CA ILE A 228 -1.98 7.35 18.34
C ILE A 228 -1.06 6.61 19.33
N ILE A 229 -1.47 5.41 19.80
CA ILE A 229 -0.63 4.62 20.70
C ILE A 229 0.63 4.13 20.00
N PHE A 230 0.53 3.71 18.74
CA PHE A 230 1.69 3.30 17.95
C PHE A 230 2.70 4.45 17.81
N GLN A 231 2.26 5.64 17.44
CA GLN A 231 3.14 6.81 17.30
C GLN A 231 3.85 7.15 18.63
N ALA A 232 3.12 7.07 19.74
CA ALA A 232 3.68 7.38 21.06
C ALA A 232 4.64 6.31 21.57
N GLN A 233 4.43 5.04 21.26
CA GLN A 233 5.08 3.91 21.93
C GLN A 233 5.71 2.87 20.98
N ALA A 234 5.90 3.19 19.70
CA ALA A 234 6.48 2.26 18.70
C ALA A 234 7.87 1.71 19.13
N HIS A 235 8.65 2.51 19.86
CA HIS A 235 9.97 2.14 20.35
C HIS A 235 9.95 1.01 21.41
N LEU A 236 8.79 0.74 22.02
CA LEU A 236 8.59 -0.35 22.98
C LEU A 236 8.16 -1.66 22.32
N LEU A 237 7.81 -1.64 21.04
CA LEU A 237 7.36 -2.81 20.31
C LEU A 237 8.53 -3.68 19.85
N ASN A 238 8.39 -4.99 19.97
CA ASN A 238 9.33 -5.95 19.39
C ASN A 238 8.95 -6.28 17.94
N LEU A 239 9.19 -5.31 17.06
CA LEU A 239 8.89 -5.48 15.62
C LEU A 239 9.70 -6.60 14.94
N ASP A 240 10.80 -7.04 15.55
CA ASP A 240 11.65 -8.12 15.05
C ASP A 240 11.23 -9.51 15.57
N ALA A 241 10.20 -9.60 16.43
CA ALA A 241 9.73 -10.89 16.97
C ALA A 241 9.47 -11.90 15.84
N PRO A 242 9.90 -13.16 15.98
CA PRO A 242 9.67 -14.16 14.94
C PRO A 242 8.17 -14.34 14.65
N PRO A 243 7.75 -14.42 13.38
CA PRO A 243 6.31 -14.42 13.03
C PRO A 243 5.50 -15.54 13.69
N LYS A 244 6.10 -16.72 13.91
CA LYS A 244 5.43 -17.88 14.50
C LYS A 244 5.22 -17.79 16.02
N THR A 245 5.96 -16.94 16.70
CA THR A 245 5.92 -16.78 18.17
C THR A 245 5.50 -15.38 18.60
N LEU A 246 4.96 -14.60 17.68
CA LEU A 246 4.50 -13.26 17.94
C LEU A 246 3.34 -13.24 18.94
N THR A 247 3.48 -12.41 19.97
CA THR A 247 2.50 -12.27 21.05
C THR A 247 2.04 -10.83 21.23
N THR A 248 0.99 -10.63 22.03
CA THR A 248 0.55 -9.30 22.46
C THR A 248 1.56 -8.59 23.37
N ARG A 249 2.57 -9.27 23.91
CA ARG A 249 3.69 -8.63 24.61
C ARG A 249 4.68 -8.00 23.64
N ASP A 250 4.86 -8.60 22.46
CA ASP A 250 5.68 -8.02 21.40
C ASP A 250 4.96 -6.86 20.71
N MET A 251 3.65 -7.02 20.49
CA MET A 251 2.79 -6.10 19.73
C MET A 251 1.55 -5.77 20.57
N PHE A 252 1.71 -4.98 21.63
CA PHE A 252 0.60 -4.55 22.50
C PHE A 252 -0.30 -3.49 21.85
N VAL A 253 0.12 -2.92 20.73
CA VAL A 253 -0.70 -2.13 19.83
C VAL A 253 -0.57 -2.69 18.41
N PRO A 254 -1.70 -2.91 17.69
CA PRO A 254 -1.65 -3.49 16.36
C PRO A 254 -1.20 -2.47 15.31
N THR A 255 -0.48 -2.97 14.30
CA THR A 255 -0.23 -2.29 13.02
C THR A 255 -1.11 -2.89 11.92
N CYS A 256 -1.03 -2.35 10.70
CA CYS A 256 -1.73 -2.92 9.54
C CYS A 256 -1.42 -4.42 9.38
N ALA A 257 -0.13 -4.78 9.44
CA ALA A 257 0.30 -6.17 9.35
C ALA A 257 -0.22 -7.04 10.52
N THR A 258 -0.40 -6.49 11.72
CA THR A 258 -0.94 -7.24 12.87
C THR A 258 -2.37 -7.67 12.60
N CYS A 259 -3.22 -6.79 12.10
CA CYS A 259 -4.62 -7.08 11.79
C CYS A 259 -4.77 -7.97 10.55
N HIS A 260 -4.05 -7.67 9.47
CA HIS A 260 -4.29 -8.28 8.17
C HIS A 260 -3.47 -9.54 7.89
N MET A 261 -2.30 -9.72 8.51
CA MET A 261 -1.34 -10.74 8.08
C MET A 261 -0.75 -11.58 9.22
N SER A 262 -0.65 -11.03 10.45
CA SER A 262 0.15 -11.66 11.50
C SER A 262 -0.50 -12.87 12.13
N GLY A 263 0.37 -13.71 12.75
CA GLY A 263 0.01 -14.85 13.56
C GLY A 263 0.02 -14.56 15.06
N ILE A 264 -0.38 -13.37 15.48
CA ILE A 264 -0.36 -12.96 16.90
C ILE A 264 -1.08 -13.98 17.79
N ASN A 265 -0.42 -14.40 18.89
CA ASN A 265 -0.92 -15.41 19.83
C ASN A 265 -1.45 -16.71 19.16
N GLY A 266 -0.80 -17.15 18.08
CA GLY A 266 -1.19 -18.38 17.37
C GLY A 266 -2.30 -18.24 16.34
N VAL A 267 -2.82 -17.03 16.07
CA VAL A 267 -3.65 -16.78 14.90
C VAL A 267 -2.86 -17.10 13.64
N GLY A 268 -3.47 -17.71 12.63
CA GLY A 268 -2.77 -18.13 11.41
C GLY A 268 -2.12 -16.96 10.67
N ILE A 269 -0.84 -17.12 10.30
CA ILE A 269 -0.11 -16.14 9.46
C ILE A 269 -0.64 -16.26 8.03
N THR A 270 -0.82 -15.14 7.37
CA THR A 270 -1.20 -15.10 5.95
C THR A 270 -0.42 -14.04 5.18
N HIS A 271 -0.13 -14.31 3.89
CA HIS A 271 0.33 -13.33 2.91
C HIS A 271 -0.78 -12.98 1.90
N ASP A 272 -2.01 -13.32 2.23
CA ASP A 272 -3.20 -12.71 1.62
C ASP A 272 -3.77 -11.63 2.56
N PRO A 273 -3.40 -10.33 2.43
CA PRO A 273 -3.94 -9.26 3.26
C PRO A 273 -5.46 -9.11 3.15
N SER A 274 -6.06 -9.67 2.10
CA SER A 274 -7.49 -9.67 1.89
C SER A 274 -8.23 -10.86 2.51
N GLU A 275 -7.53 -11.83 3.06
CA GLU A 275 -8.12 -13.06 3.63
C GLU A 275 -9.12 -12.78 4.77
N ARG A 276 -8.82 -11.74 5.58
CA ARG A 276 -9.63 -11.35 6.76
C ARG A 276 -10.66 -10.26 6.46
N LEU A 277 -10.78 -9.86 5.19
CA LEU A 277 -11.74 -8.83 4.76
C LEU A 277 -13.09 -9.48 4.43
N SER A 278 -14.16 -9.01 5.07
CA SER A 278 -15.52 -9.52 4.91
C SER A 278 -16.33 -8.79 3.82
N TYR A 279 -15.89 -7.60 3.41
CA TYR A 279 -16.60 -6.75 2.44
C TYR A 279 -15.70 -6.31 1.28
N TYR A 280 -16.32 -5.99 0.15
CA TYR A 280 -15.71 -5.29 -0.98
C TYR A 280 -15.79 -3.76 -0.78
N LEU A 281 -15.16 -3.22 0.26
CA LEU A 281 -15.29 -1.80 0.64
C LEU A 281 -14.85 -0.81 -0.45
N ALA A 282 -13.96 -1.23 -1.34
CA ALA A 282 -13.49 -0.38 -2.44
C ALA A 282 -14.48 -0.26 -3.61
N ASN A 283 -15.53 -1.08 -3.64
CA ASN A 283 -16.56 -0.96 -4.68
C ASN A 283 -17.50 0.21 -4.39
N ALA A 284 -18.09 0.78 -5.44
CA ALA A 284 -19.08 1.86 -5.31
C ALA A 284 -20.22 1.43 -4.37
N ILE A 285 -20.85 0.33 -4.69
CA ILE A 285 -21.78 -0.35 -3.80
C ILE A 285 -21.01 -1.48 -3.12
N THR A 286 -20.91 -1.40 -1.81
CA THR A 286 -20.23 -2.41 -0.99
C THR A 286 -21.10 -3.62 -0.78
N GLU A 287 -20.56 -4.79 -1.10
CA GLU A 287 -21.21 -6.09 -0.92
C GLU A 287 -20.39 -6.98 0.02
N LYS A 288 -21.05 -7.96 0.62
CA LYS A 288 -20.37 -9.04 1.35
C LYS A 288 -19.59 -9.90 0.38
N ARG A 289 -18.39 -10.30 0.78
CA ARG A 289 -17.60 -11.27 0.02
C ARG A 289 -18.24 -12.68 0.14
N PRO A 290 -18.02 -13.58 -0.84
CA PRO A 290 -18.54 -14.94 -0.76
C PRO A 290 -18.15 -15.68 0.54
N ASN A 291 -16.93 -15.41 1.04
CA ASN A 291 -16.39 -15.99 2.27
C ASN A 291 -16.59 -15.09 3.52
N TYR A 292 -17.57 -14.16 3.47
CA TYR A 292 -17.82 -13.14 4.48
C TYR A 292 -17.72 -13.63 5.93
N ALA A 293 -18.47 -14.69 6.28
CA ALA A 293 -18.54 -15.16 7.67
C ALA A 293 -17.18 -15.68 8.17
N ALA A 294 -16.47 -16.46 7.34
CA ALA A 294 -15.16 -16.99 7.67
C ALA A 294 -14.10 -15.89 7.78
N ALA A 295 -14.10 -14.93 6.85
CA ALA A 295 -13.18 -13.79 6.87
C ALA A 295 -13.42 -12.89 8.09
N GLN A 296 -14.69 -12.60 8.43
CA GLN A 296 -15.04 -11.83 9.62
C GLN A 296 -14.61 -12.55 10.91
N ALA A 297 -14.83 -13.86 10.99
CA ALA A 297 -14.42 -14.65 12.15
C ALA A 297 -12.90 -14.60 12.35
N LYS A 298 -12.11 -14.72 11.28
CA LYS A 298 -10.64 -14.58 11.34
C LYS A 298 -10.19 -13.19 11.81
N MET A 299 -10.81 -12.12 11.34
CA MET A 299 -10.48 -10.77 11.82
C MET A 299 -10.91 -10.59 13.28
N LYS A 300 -12.10 -11.03 13.67
CA LYS A 300 -12.56 -10.99 15.07
C LYS A 300 -11.64 -11.79 15.99
N GLN A 301 -11.07 -12.91 15.53
CA GLN A 301 -10.07 -13.68 16.27
C GLN A 301 -8.83 -12.85 16.58
N VAL A 302 -8.36 -12.00 15.64
CA VAL A 302 -7.26 -11.08 15.92
C VAL A 302 -7.69 -10.03 16.94
N CYS A 303 -8.85 -9.40 16.76
CA CYS A 303 -9.37 -8.40 17.69
C CYS A 303 -9.50 -8.94 19.13
N SER A 304 -9.95 -10.20 19.28
CA SER A 304 -10.15 -10.85 20.58
C SER A 304 -8.87 -11.11 21.37
N GLN A 305 -7.69 -10.92 20.76
CA GLN A 305 -6.43 -10.99 21.50
C GLN A 305 -6.25 -9.82 22.47
N CYS A 306 -7.00 -8.74 22.31
CA CYS A 306 -6.93 -7.53 23.13
C CYS A 306 -8.30 -7.02 23.60
N HIS A 307 -9.39 -7.34 22.89
CA HIS A 307 -10.71 -6.77 23.10
C HIS A 307 -11.76 -7.81 23.48
N THR A 308 -12.77 -7.35 24.24
CA THR A 308 -13.92 -8.20 24.57
C THR A 308 -14.84 -8.42 23.38
N PRO A 309 -15.55 -9.57 23.29
CA PRO A 309 -16.51 -9.83 22.21
C PRO A 309 -17.56 -8.72 22.08
N ALA A 310 -18.09 -8.22 23.19
CA ALA A 310 -19.11 -7.16 23.18
C ALA A 310 -18.62 -5.86 22.52
N LEU A 311 -17.35 -5.48 22.72
CA LEU A 311 -16.77 -4.33 22.04
C LEU A 311 -16.63 -4.59 20.54
N ILE A 312 -16.12 -5.77 20.19
CA ILE A 312 -15.91 -6.16 18.79
C ILE A 312 -17.21 -6.17 18.02
N ASP A 313 -18.26 -6.80 18.57
CA ASP A 313 -19.58 -6.90 17.92
C ASP A 313 -20.22 -5.53 17.75
N ARG A 314 -20.09 -4.64 18.74
CA ARG A 314 -20.58 -3.26 18.63
C ARG A 314 -19.87 -2.49 17.51
N VAL A 315 -18.55 -2.58 17.40
CA VAL A 315 -17.79 -1.91 16.34
C VAL A 315 -18.23 -2.42 14.96
N TYR A 316 -18.36 -3.73 14.79
CA TYR A 316 -18.84 -4.29 13.53
C TYR A 316 -20.25 -3.85 13.19
N SER A 317 -21.19 -3.87 14.15
CA SER A 317 -22.57 -3.42 13.94
C SER A 317 -22.63 -1.95 13.52
N GLN A 318 -21.84 -1.08 14.15
CA GLN A 318 -21.78 0.33 13.78
C GLN A 318 -21.17 0.53 12.38
N ALA A 319 -20.10 -0.18 12.06
CA ALA A 319 -19.46 -0.11 10.73
C ALA A 319 -20.41 -0.59 9.62
N GLU A 320 -21.17 -1.66 9.87
CA GLU A 320 -22.17 -2.18 8.92
C GLU A 320 -23.30 -1.18 8.67
N GLN A 321 -23.73 -0.43 9.68
CA GLN A 321 -24.72 0.65 9.52
C GLN A 321 -24.17 1.79 8.65
N VAL A 322 -22.91 2.17 8.83
CA VAL A 322 -22.24 3.17 7.98
C VAL A 322 -22.14 2.68 6.53
N VAL A 323 -21.79 1.40 6.32
CA VAL A 323 -21.77 0.81 4.97
C VAL A 323 -23.14 0.89 4.32
N GLN A 324 -24.21 0.54 5.05
CA GLN A 324 -25.56 0.60 4.51
C GLN A 324 -25.95 2.03 4.12
N ALA A 325 -25.77 2.99 5.02
CA ALA A 325 -26.08 4.40 4.75
C ALA A 325 -25.29 4.97 3.57
N THR A 326 -24.00 4.59 3.47
CA THR A 326 -23.14 4.97 2.34
C THR A 326 -23.64 4.36 1.03
N ASN A 327 -23.97 3.06 1.03
CA ASN A 327 -24.51 2.38 -0.14
C ASN A 327 -25.81 3.02 -0.64
N ASP A 328 -26.73 3.39 0.26
CA ASP A 328 -28.00 3.99 -0.11
C ASP A 328 -27.79 5.36 -0.80
N ARG A 329 -26.84 6.14 -0.31
CA ARG A 329 -26.47 7.42 -0.91
C ARG A 329 -25.82 7.23 -2.29
N VAL A 330 -24.88 6.30 -2.41
CA VAL A 330 -24.22 5.99 -3.69
C VAL A 330 -25.22 5.45 -4.70
N ARG A 331 -26.15 4.56 -4.31
CA ARG A 331 -27.23 4.08 -5.22
C ARG A 331 -28.07 5.23 -5.72
N SER A 332 -28.51 6.14 -4.85
CA SER A 332 -29.28 7.33 -5.27
C SER A 332 -28.54 8.19 -6.29
N ALA A 333 -27.22 8.37 -6.12
CA ALA A 333 -26.39 9.09 -7.07
C ALA A 333 -26.23 8.32 -8.40
N GLN A 334 -26.03 7.01 -8.33
CA GLN A 334 -25.91 6.11 -9.49
C GLN A 334 -27.21 6.10 -10.31
N ASP A 335 -28.36 6.02 -9.66
CA ASP A 335 -29.66 6.05 -10.32
C ASP A 335 -29.89 7.38 -11.03
N LEU A 336 -29.48 8.49 -10.42
CA LEU A 336 -29.51 9.82 -11.06
C LEU A 336 -28.67 9.85 -12.35
N MET A 337 -27.43 9.38 -12.28
CA MET A 337 -26.51 9.33 -13.43
C MET A 337 -27.04 8.41 -14.54
N ASN A 338 -27.54 7.23 -14.16
CA ASN A 338 -28.13 6.28 -15.11
C ASN A 338 -29.39 6.86 -15.76
N GLY A 339 -30.24 7.59 -15.02
CA GLY A 339 -31.39 8.30 -15.54
C GLY A 339 -31.01 9.33 -16.58
N LEU A 340 -29.99 10.16 -16.32
CA LEU A 340 -29.51 11.15 -17.30
C LEU A 340 -29.03 10.53 -18.61
N ARG A 341 -28.34 9.38 -18.52
CA ARG A 341 -27.86 8.65 -19.70
C ARG A 341 -29.02 8.00 -20.47
N LYS A 342 -29.95 7.37 -19.76
CA LYS A 342 -31.15 6.76 -20.36
C LYS A 342 -32.03 7.79 -21.08
N ASP A 343 -32.17 8.97 -20.50
CA ASP A 343 -32.98 10.05 -21.06
C ASP A 343 -32.24 10.79 -22.23
N GLY A 344 -31.03 10.41 -22.57
CA GLY A 344 -30.20 11.03 -23.62
C GLY A 344 -29.70 12.41 -23.22
N VAL A 345 -29.76 12.79 -21.95
CA VAL A 345 -29.28 14.09 -21.42
C VAL A 345 -27.76 14.07 -21.27
N LEU A 346 -27.18 12.93 -20.92
CA LEU A 346 -25.73 12.72 -20.76
C LEU A 346 -25.25 11.62 -21.72
N ASN A 347 -24.87 12.03 -22.93
CA ASN A 347 -24.42 11.10 -23.99
C ASN A 347 -22.91 11.10 -24.22
N SER A 348 -22.18 11.93 -23.48
CA SER A 348 -20.73 12.05 -23.58
C SER A 348 -20.01 10.86 -22.93
N PRO A 349 -18.76 10.56 -23.36
CA PRO A 349 -17.94 9.53 -22.71
C PRO A 349 -17.77 9.82 -21.20
N PRO A 350 -17.50 8.79 -20.38
CA PRO A 350 -17.15 8.99 -18.97
C PRO A 350 -15.99 9.98 -18.78
N PHE A 351 -16.05 10.79 -17.72
CA PHE A 351 -15.05 11.81 -17.39
C PHE A 351 -14.87 12.94 -18.43
N SER A 352 -15.90 13.23 -19.21
CA SER A 352 -15.92 14.35 -20.15
C SER A 352 -16.80 15.52 -19.74
N GLN A 353 -17.60 15.34 -18.68
CA GLN A 353 -18.47 16.36 -18.11
C GLN A 353 -18.17 16.55 -16.61
N PRO A 354 -18.30 17.76 -16.05
CA PRO A 354 -18.06 18.02 -14.62
C PRO A 354 -18.86 17.09 -13.69
N ILE A 355 -20.08 16.72 -14.06
CA ILE A 355 -20.94 15.83 -13.26
C ILE A 355 -20.35 14.43 -13.09
N ASP A 356 -19.55 13.93 -14.06
CA ASP A 356 -18.89 12.64 -13.96
C ASP A 356 -17.86 12.61 -12.82
N PHE A 357 -17.11 13.71 -12.66
CA PHE A 357 -16.11 13.86 -11.60
C PHE A 357 -16.77 13.98 -10.22
N VAL A 358 -17.84 14.78 -10.10
CA VAL A 358 -18.58 14.92 -8.82
C VAL A 358 -19.16 13.56 -8.40
N TYR A 359 -19.72 12.79 -9.36
CA TYR A 359 -20.22 11.44 -9.07
C TYR A 359 -19.07 10.48 -8.67
N PHE A 360 -17.95 10.54 -9.39
CA PHE A 360 -16.78 9.71 -9.11
C PHE A 360 -16.23 9.99 -7.70
N ASP A 361 -16.02 11.25 -7.36
CA ASP A 361 -15.54 11.65 -6.04
C ASP A 361 -16.48 11.21 -4.91
N LEU A 362 -17.80 11.34 -5.12
CA LEU A 362 -18.80 10.97 -4.12
C LEU A 362 -18.65 9.51 -3.67
N TRP A 363 -18.45 8.58 -4.60
CA TRP A 363 -18.35 7.17 -4.24
C TRP A 363 -16.92 6.68 -4.07
N HIS A 364 -15.99 7.21 -4.92
CA HIS A 364 -14.62 6.70 -4.98
C HIS A 364 -13.75 7.26 -3.86
N TYR A 365 -13.90 8.54 -3.54
CA TYR A 365 -13.18 9.16 -2.43
C TYR A 365 -14.01 9.11 -1.15
N ASP A 366 -15.06 9.89 -1.08
CA ASP A 366 -15.81 10.12 0.17
C ASP A 366 -16.49 8.84 0.68
N GLY A 367 -17.12 8.09 -0.23
CA GLY A 367 -17.80 6.83 0.12
C GLY A 367 -16.82 5.75 0.59
N ARG A 368 -15.65 5.61 -0.04
CA ARG A 368 -14.62 4.66 0.42
C ARG A 368 -14.07 5.08 1.77
N THR A 369 -13.73 6.33 1.92
CA THR A 369 -13.18 6.91 3.15
C THR A 369 -14.13 6.70 4.34
N SER A 370 -15.42 6.98 4.16
CA SER A 370 -16.44 6.74 5.21
C SER A 370 -16.47 5.26 5.65
N LYS A 371 -16.50 4.34 4.71
CA LYS A 371 -16.57 2.89 5.00
C LYS A 371 -15.30 2.35 5.65
N HIS A 372 -14.12 2.77 5.17
CA HIS A 372 -12.84 2.40 5.77
C HIS A 372 -12.70 3.00 7.18
N GLY A 373 -13.06 4.28 7.36
CA GLY A 373 -13.05 4.94 8.66
C GLY A 373 -13.88 4.19 9.69
N ALA A 374 -15.04 3.70 9.30
CA ALA A 374 -15.95 2.96 10.19
C ALA A 374 -15.33 1.63 10.69
N PHE A 375 -14.67 0.86 9.81
CA PHE A 375 -14.04 -0.40 10.20
C PHE A 375 -12.69 -0.24 10.90
N MET A 376 -12.01 0.89 10.69
CA MET A 376 -10.66 1.14 11.22
C MET A 376 -10.65 2.10 12.42
N GLY A 377 -11.82 2.59 12.85
CA GLY A 377 -11.97 3.42 14.04
C GLY A 377 -11.58 4.89 13.85
N GLY A 378 -11.56 5.40 12.62
CA GLY A 378 -11.34 6.80 12.29
C GLY A 378 -12.65 7.59 12.21
N ALA A 379 -13.13 8.11 13.33
CA ALA A 379 -14.42 8.82 13.41
C ALA A 379 -14.47 10.07 12.51
N ASP A 380 -13.38 10.79 12.42
CA ASP A 380 -13.24 11.98 11.56
C ASP A 380 -13.41 11.60 10.08
N PHE A 381 -12.81 10.50 9.66
CA PHE A 381 -12.93 9.96 8.32
C PHE A 381 -14.33 9.43 7.98
N VAL A 382 -15.07 8.96 8.97
CA VAL A 382 -16.50 8.64 8.79
C VAL A 382 -17.30 9.91 8.54
N GLN A 383 -17.07 10.98 9.30
CA GLN A 383 -17.90 12.18 9.30
C GLN A 383 -17.38 13.25 8.32
N TRP A 384 -16.19 13.84 8.60
CA TRP A 384 -15.75 15.05 7.92
C TRP A 384 -15.05 14.81 6.58
N HIS A 385 -14.42 13.65 6.43
CA HIS A 385 -13.80 13.21 5.18
C HIS A 385 -14.66 12.20 4.39
N GLY A 386 -15.84 11.82 4.93
CA GLY A 386 -16.74 10.85 4.33
C GLY A 386 -18.17 11.37 4.16
N ASN A 387 -19.00 11.24 5.21
CA ASN A 387 -20.42 11.54 5.13
C ASN A 387 -20.74 12.98 4.76
N TYR A 388 -20.00 13.96 5.28
CA TYR A 388 -20.26 15.37 5.01
C TYR A 388 -19.97 15.74 3.56
N PRO A 389 -18.79 15.44 2.98
CA PRO A 389 -18.55 15.67 1.55
C PRO A 389 -19.53 14.92 0.64
N MET A 390 -19.89 13.66 0.99
CA MET A 390 -20.92 12.93 0.24
C MET A 390 -22.26 13.67 0.21
N LEU A 391 -22.66 14.31 1.32
CA LEU A 391 -23.87 15.12 1.37
C LEU A 391 -23.77 16.32 0.44
N GLN A 392 -22.66 17.06 0.50
CA GLN A 392 -22.41 18.21 -0.38
C GLN A 392 -22.48 17.80 -1.86
N LYS A 393 -21.75 16.75 -2.25
CA LYS A 393 -21.74 16.24 -3.63
C LYS A 393 -23.10 15.69 -4.08
N THR A 394 -23.89 15.14 -3.16
CA THR A 394 -25.27 14.75 -3.47
C THR A 394 -26.16 15.95 -3.88
N VAL A 395 -26.01 17.07 -3.18
CA VAL A 395 -26.72 18.31 -3.51
C VAL A 395 -26.22 18.87 -4.84
N GLU A 396 -24.91 18.92 -5.03
CA GLU A 396 -24.27 19.37 -6.25
C GLU A 396 -24.71 18.55 -7.48
N LEU A 397 -24.66 17.21 -7.40
CA LEU A 397 -25.13 16.30 -8.46
C LEU A 397 -26.57 16.58 -8.87
N ARG A 398 -27.47 16.77 -7.90
CA ARG A 398 -28.88 17.07 -8.17
C ARG A 398 -29.05 18.42 -8.89
N SER A 399 -28.29 19.41 -8.49
CA SER A 399 -28.30 20.74 -9.11
C SER A 399 -27.78 20.67 -10.56
N MET A 400 -26.64 20.00 -10.79
CA MET A 400 -26.07 19.81 -12.13
C MET A 400 -27.01 19.01 -13.04
N ALA A 401 -27.62 17.93 -12.52
CA ALA A 401 -28.59 17.13 -13.27
C ALA A 401 -29.83 17.94 -13.69
N ALA A 402 -30.33 18.80 -12.82
CA ALA A 402 -31.46 19.67 -13.13
C ALA A 402 -31.09 20.68 -14.23
N GLU A 403 -29.88 21.25 -14.18
CA GLU A 403 -29.39 22.17 -15.21
C GLU A 403 -29.23 21.48 -16.57
N LEU A 404 -28.61 20.31 -16.60
CA LEU A 404 -28.43 19.51 -17.84
C LEU A 404 -29.79 19.17 -18.47
N ARG A 405 -30.80 18.78 -17.69
CA ARG A 405 -32.17 18.52 -18.17
C ARG A 405 -32.82 19.77 -18.76
N ARG A 406 -32.63 20.96 -18.13
CA ARG A 406 -33.14 22.22 -18.66
C ARG A 406 -32.49 22.58 -20.00
N GLN A 407 -31.19 22.39 -20.10
CA GLN A 407 -30.45 22.67 -21.37
C GLN A 407 -30.90 21.71 -22.46
N HIS A 408 -31.03 20.42 -22.18
CA HIS A 408 -31.51 19.41 -23.11
C HIS A 408 -32.95 19.67 -23.58
N GLY A 409 -33.84 20.09 -22.68
CA GLY A 409 -35.22 20.44 -23.01
C GLY A 409 -35.36 21.73 -23.86
N LYS A 410 -34.39 22.65 -23.83
CA LYS A 410 -34.33 23.82 -24.69
C LYS A 410 -33.75 23.52 -26.07
N ALA A 411 -32.97 22.45 -26.21
CA ALA A 411 -32.35 22.06 -27.47
C ALA A 411 -33.26 21.16 -28.33
N LYS A 412 -34.36 20.67 -27.80
CA LYS A 412 -35.45 20.00 -28.49
C LYS A 412 -36.55 20.99 -28.84
#